data_086871a12693ee10a7b7726f74df0b99
#
_entry.id   086871a12693ee10a7b7726f74df0b99
#
_cell.length_a   1.000
_cell.length_b   1.000
_cell.length_c   1.000
_cell.angle_alpha   90.00
_cell.angle_beta   90.00
_cell.angle_gamma   90.00
#
_symmetry.space_group_name_H-M   'P 1'
#
loop_
_entity.id
_entity.type
_entity.pdbx_description
1 polymer ?
#
loop_
_entity_poly.entity_id
_entity_poly.type
_entity_poly.pdbx_seq_one_letter_code
_entity_poly.pdbx_strand_id
1 'polypeptide(L)'
;MIYNESTSALETKREEACPTRSPQKSTVAPSANGSGRIRTRPFIFDKMQDFTTANQLRGLGVYPYFRVITSAQDTEVMIDGKPVLMLGSNSYLGLTNHPKIKEAAKAAVDKYGTGCAGSRFLNGTLDIHIELEQALARLVKKEAVLLYSTGFQVNLGVISALAGRGDFILGDKSNHASIVEGCQASPARFHRFSHKDMGALEDRLRQIRPDAGKLIVVDGVFSMEGDIIQLPELCAIAKKHGAAVMVDDAHSIGVLGRNGAGTASHFGLDDEVHLIMGTFSKSLASLGGFIASDAETIDYLKHHSRSLIFSASMSPSNAAAVLAAIEIMVDQPERIARLWANTERMKQGLLSLGFDLGHSETPILPLFCRDVMKAFNYCKRLQEEGVFVNPVVSPGVLPGEELIRISLMATHTDKQIDFALEKLGAVGKELGLI
;
A
#
# COMPACT_ATOMS: atom_id res chain seq x y z
N MET A 1 -9.80 -19.03 -30.44
CA MET A 1 -11.21 -19.47 -30.58
C MET A 1 -11.61 -20.22 -29.33
N ILE A 2 -11.93 -19.54 -28.24
CA ILE A 2 -12.67 -20.07 -27.10
C ILE A 2 -13.40 -18.87 -26.48
N TYR A 3 -14.50 -18.46 -27.09
CA TYR A 3 -15.57 -17.68 -26.46
C TYR A 3 -16.85 -18.43 -26.75
N ASN A 4 -17.37 -19.14 -25.77
CA ASN A 4 -18.68 -19.75 -25.84
C ASN A 4 -19.63 -19.04 -24.86
N GLU A 5 -20.63 -18.43 -25.48
CA GLU A 5 -21.98 -18.10 -25.04
C GLU A 5 -22.30 -18.09 -23.54
N SER A 6 -22.21 -16.88 -22.91
CA SER A 6 -23.02 -16.53 -21.74
C SER A 6 -23.18 -15.02 -21.49
N THR A 7 -22.95 -14.18 -22.50
CA THR A 7 -23.04 -12.71 -22.35
C THR A 7 -24.42 -12.11 -22.65
N SER A 8 -25.36 -12.88 -23.16
CA SER A 8 -26.72 -12.35 -23.50
C SER A 8 -27.74 -12.34 -22.33
N ALA A 9 -27.39 -12.95 -21.18
CA ALA A 9 -28.32 -13.02 -20.03
C ALA A 9 -28.05 -11.96 -18.94
N LEU A 10 -27.03 -11.09 -19.10
CA LEU A 10 -26.59 -10.12 -18.08
C LEU A 10 -27.13 -8.70 -18.28
N GLU A 11 -27.70 -8.38 -19.43
CA GLU A 11 -28.23 -7.03 -19.67
C GLU A 11 -29.66 -6.81 -19.19
N THR A 12 -30.45 -7.86 -19.00
CA THR A 12 -31.87 -7.74 -18.65
C THR A 12 -32.21 -7.80 -17.15
N LYS A 13 -31.21 -7.93 -16.26
CA LYS A 13 -31.46 -8.00 -14.80
C LYS A 13 -30.79 -6.88 -13.97
N ARG A 14 -30.28 -5.82 -14.56
CA ARG A 14 -29.74 -4.67 -13.85
C ARG A 14 -30.71 -3.53 -13.58
N GLU A 15 -31.94 -3.60 -14.05
CA GLU A 15 -32.96 -2.54 -13.87
C GLU A 15 -33.88 -2.73 -12.65
N GLU A 16 -33.85 -3.87 -11.96
CA GLU A 16 -34.73 -4.10 -10.81
C GLU A 16 -33.98 -4.34 -9.51
N ALA A 17 -33.34 -3.32 -8.93
CA ALA A 17 -33.07 -3.23 -7.48
C ALA A 17 -32.39 -1.90 -7.09
N CYS A 18 -33.08 -0.78 -7.35
CA CYS A 18 -32.82 0.45 -6.62
C CYS A 18 -34.04 0.71 -5.74
N PRO A 19 -33.99 0.64 -4.40
CA PRO A 19 -35.14 1.01 -3.58
C PRO A 19 -35.35 2.52 -3.73
N THR A 20 -36.43 2.87 -4.39
CA THR A 20 -36.94 4.23 -4.48
C THR A 20 -37.22 4.76 -3.08
N ARG A 21 -36.36 5.63 -2.59
CA ARG A 21 -36.73 6.54 -1.51
C ARG A 21 -37.88 7.41 -2.03
N SER A 22 -39.02 7.30 -1.40
CA SER A 22 -40.15 8.18 -1.63
C SER A 22 -39.72 9.64 -1.51
N PRO A 23 -40.08 10.52 -2.46
CA PRO A 23 -39.76 11.94 -2.32
C PRO A 23 -40.61 12.54 -1.21
N GLN A 24 -39.98 12.91 -0.07
CA GLN A 24 -40.62 13.86 0.83
C GLN A 24 -40.79 15.17 0.05
N LYS A 25 -42.02 15.54 -0.21
CA LYS A 25 -42.41 16.83 -0.78
C LYS A 25 -42.02 17.93 0.22
N SER A 26 -40.86 18.52 0.06
CA SER A 26 -40.63 19.85 0.58
C SER A 26 -41.23 20.86 -0.41
N THR A 27 -42.37 21.42 -0.06
CA THR A 27 -42.97 22.55 -0.75
C THR A 27 -42.11 23.79 -0.44
N VAL A 28 -41.10 24.03 -1.25
CA VAL A 28 -40.45 25.33 -1.36
C VAL A 28 -41.04 25.98 -2.62
N ALA A 29 -41.80 27.04 -2.43
CA ALA A 29 -42.35 27.85 -3.54
C ALA A 29 -41.20 28.40 -4.40
N PRO A 30 -41.34 28.47 -5.74
CA PRO A 30 -40.32 29.07 -6.58
C PRO A 30 -40.29 30.60 -6.34
N SER A 31 -39.22 31.11 -5.79
CA SER A 31 -38.92 32.52 -5.81
C SER A 31 -38.58 32.90 -7.27
N ALA A 32 -39.51 33.54 -7.95
CA ALA A 32 -39.23 34.19 -9.19
C ALA A 32 -38.37 35.42 -8.89
N ASN A 33 -37.08 35.33 -9.22
CA ASN A 33 -36.27 36.52 -9.60
C ASN A 33 -34.94 36.09 -10.22
N GLY A 34 -34.71 36.53 -11.43
CA GLY A 34 -33.38 36.80 -11.94
C GLY A 34 -32.81 35.84 -12.96
N SER A 35 -32.77 36.34 -14.20
CA SER A 35 -31.83 36.00 -15.28
C SER A 35 -31.51 34.50 -15.45
N GLY A 36 -32.16 33.91 -16.41
CA GLY A 36 -31.84 32.54 -16.89
C GLY A 36 -30.40 32.43 -17.41
N ARG A 37 -29.44 32.35 -16.53
CA ARG A 37 -28.12 31.86 -16.91
C ARG A 37 -28.26 30.39 -17.24
N ILE A 38 -28.13 30.07 -18.53
CA ILE A 38 -28.02 28.67 -18.98
C ILE A 38 -26.86 28.06 -18.16
N ARG A 39 -27.20 27.04 -17.39
CA ARG A 39 -26.23 26.31 -16.58
C ARG A 39 -25.20 25.66 -17.52
N THR A 40 -23.96 26.13 -17.52
CA THR A 40 -22.90 25.67 -18.42
C THR A 40 -22.17 24.45 -17.91
N ARG A 41 -22.39 24.03 -16.63
CA ARG A 41 -21.69 22.92 -15.98
C ARG A 41 -22.65 21.78 -15.60
N PRO A 42 -22.34 20.50 -15.95
CA PRO A 42 -23.13 19.34 -15.53
C PRO A 42 -23.18 19.16 -14.01
N PHE A 43 -24.30 18.64 -13.48
CA PHE A 43 -24.52 18.45 -12.02
C PHE A 43 -23.48 17.60 -11.33
N ILE A 44 -22.88 16.60 -12.01
CA ILE A 44 -21.83 15.75 -11.45
C ILE A 44 -20.63 16.53 -10.90
N PHE A 45 -20.43 17.76 -11.36
CA PHE A 45 -19.33 18.62 -10.92
C PHE A 45 -19.68 19.52 -9.72
N ASP A 46 -20.92 19.52 -9.24
CA ASP A 46 -21.34 20.41 -8.13
C ASP A 46 -20.61 20.10 -6.82
N LYS A 47 -20.41 18.80 -6.54
CA LYS A 47 -19.64 18.34 -5.38
C LYS A 47 -18.22 18.95 -5.27
N MET A 48 -17.66 19.44 -6.39
CA MET A 48 -16.34 20.08 -6.39
C MET A 48 -16.40 21.51 -5.85
N GLN A 49 -17.55 22.17 -5.91
CA GLN A 49 -17.75 23.50 -5.33
C GLN A 49 -17.86 23.43 -3.81
N ASP A 50 -18.38 22.31 -3.28
CA ASP A 50 -18.52 22.07 -1.85
C ASP A 50 -17.19 21.63 -1.21
N PHE A 51 -16.20 21.23 -2.04
CA PHE A 51 -14.88 20.81 -1.58
C PHE A 51 -13.98 22.01 -1.29
N THR A 52 -14.10 22.58 -0.08
CA THR A 52 -13.35 23.79 0.35
C THR A 52 -12.18 23.47 1.27
N THR A 53 -12.10 22.28 1.86
CA THR A 53 -11.12 21.90 2.89
C THR A 53 -9.67 22.15 2.48
N ALA A 54 -9.28 21.75 1.26
CA ALA A 54 -7.92 21.96 0.78
C ALA A 54 -7.56 23.46 0.66
N ASN A 55 -8.53 24.31 0.23
CA ASN A 55 -8.34 25.75 0.12
C ASN A 55 -8.27 26.41 1.50
N GLN A 56 -9.05 25.95 2.47
CA GLN A 56 -8.98 26.41 3.86
C GLN A 56 -7.60 26.09 4.46
N LEU A 57 -7.08 24.87 4.28
CA LEU A 57 -5.74 24.49 4.74
C LEU A 57 -4.63 25.30 4.06
N ARG A 58 -4.77 25.60 2.76
CA ARG A 58 -3.83 26.49 2.05
C ARG A 58 -3.89 27.91 2.60
N GLY A 59 -5.11 28.44 2.85
CA GLY A 59 -5.30 29.76 3.47
C GLY A 59 -4.68 29.88 4.85
N LEU A 60 -4.68 28.81 5.63
CA LEU A 60 -4.01 28.70 6.94
C LEU A 60 -2.49 28.44 6.82
N GLY A 61 -1.99 28.15 5.62
CA GLY A 61 -0.58 27.84 5.39
C GLY A 61 -0.12 26.51 5.99
N VAL A 62 -1.06 25.55 6.20
CA VAL A 62 -0.78 24.24 6.81
C VAL A 62 -1.08 23.06 5.87
N TYR A 63 -1.25 23.31 4.57
CA TYR A 63 -1.50 22.28 3.56
C TYR A 63 -0.24 21.44 3.29
N PRO A 64 -0.17 20.14 3.71
CA PRO A 64 1.07 19.38 3.73
C PRO A 64 1.25 18.46 2.52
N TYR A 65 0.35 18.51 1.54
CA TYR A 65 0.31 17.55 0.44
C TYR A 65 0.92 18.13 -0.85
N PHE A 66 1.35 17.24 -1.75
CA PHE A 66 1.91 17.58 -3.07
C PHE A 66 3.14 18.50 -3.01
N ARG A 67 3.98 18.35 -1.96
CA ARG A 67 5.24 19.08 -1.82
C ARG A 67 6.23 18.66 -2.91
N VAL A 68 6.80 19.63 -3.63
CA VAL A 68 7.69 19.37 -4.78
C VAL A 68 9.12 19.15 -4.30
N ILE A 69 9.68 17.98 -4.61
CA ILE A 69 11.08 17.63 -4.36
C ILE A 69 11.89 17.88 -5.64
N THR A 70 12.99 18.63 -5.55
CA THR A 70 13.80 19.04 -6.69
C THR A 70 15.20 18.39 -6.74
N SER A 71 15.42 17.38 -5.91
CA SER A 71 16.67 16.59 -5.85
C SER A 71 16.43 15.11 -6.12
N ALA A 72 17.50 14.32 -6.09
CA ALA A 72 17.38 12.86 -5.99
C ALA A 72 16.63 12.45 -4.71
N GLN A 73 15.99 11.27 -4.75
CA GLN A 73 15.34 10.67 -3.59
C GLN A 73 16.38 9.99 -2.71
N ASP A 74 16.62 10.57 -1.52
CA ASP A 74 17.62 10.08 -0.56
C ASP A 74 17.17 10.44 0.87
N THR A 75 18.05 10.25 1.86
CA THR A 75 17.82 10.66 3.25
C THR A 75 17.70 12.18 3.41
N GLU A 76 18.30 12.95 2.52
CA GLU A 76 18.12 14.40 2.39
C GLU A 76 17.59 14.74 1.00
N VAL A 77 16.61 15.62 0.93
CA VAL A 77 16.00 16.09 -0.31
C VAL A 77 15.92 17.62 -0.32
N MET A 78 15.81 18.21 -1.51
CA MET A 78 15.62 19.65 -1.67
C MET A 78 14.13 19.98 -1.84
N ILE A 79 13.59 20.83 -0.98
CA ILE A 79 12.23 21.37 -1.07
C ILE A 79 12.33 22.89 -0.90
N ASP A 80 11.73 23.64 -1.82
CA ASP A 80 11.77 25.12 -1.83
C ASP A 80 13.20 25.70 -1.67
N GLY A 81 14.18 25.02 -2.31
CA GLY A 81 15.60 25.43 -2.29
C GLY A 81 16.34 25.15 -0.98
N LYS A 82 15.72 24.42 -0.03
CA LYS A 82 16.34 24.08 1.27
C LYS A 82 16.53 22.56 1.39
N PRO A 83 17.62 22.09 2.03
CA PRO A 83 17.77 20.68 2.37
C PRO A 83 16.82 20.31 3.50
N VAL A 84 16.19 19.15 3.38
CA VAL A 84 15.21 18.62 4.34
C VAL A 84 15.49 17.15 4.57
N LEU A 85 15.62 16.72 5.83
CA LEU A 85 15.77 15.32 6.20
C LEU A 85 14.46 14.56 5.96
N MET A 86 14.53 13.48 5.20
CA MET A 86 13.36 12.70 4.74
C MET A 86 13.02 11.58 5.73
N LEU A 87 12.00 11.78 6.54
CA LEU A 87 11.43 10.74 7.42
C LEU A 87 10.05 10.23 6.95
N GLY A 88 9.59 10.68 5.79
CA GLY A 88 8.28 10.31 5.23
C GLY A 88 8.35 9.30 4.07
N SER A 89 9.54 8.79 3.71
CA SER A 89 9.73 7.87 2.58
C SER A 89 9.60 6.41 2.99
N ASN A 90 9.02 5.58 2.11
CA ASN A 90 9.00 4.12 2.26
C ASN A 90 10.23 3.43 1.66
N SER A 91 11.32 4.14 1.35
CA SER A 91 12.56 3.58 0.82
C SER A 91 13.38 2.90 1.92
N TYR A 92 12.83 1.88 2.57
CA TYR A 92 13.38 1.26 3.79
C TYR A 92 14.86 0.88 3.66
N LEU A 93 15.29 0.32 2.53
CA LEU A 93 16.69 -0.06 2.30
C LEU A 93 17.56 1.09 1.76
N GLY A 94 16.98 2.28 1.49
CA GLY A 94 17.70 3.43 0.95
C GLY A 94 18.28 3.18 -0.45
N LEU A 95 17.59 2.40 -1.29
CA LEU A 95 18.09 1.96 -2.58
C LEU A 95 17.67 2.85 -3.75
N THR A 96 16.74 3.76 -3.59
CA THR A 96 16.15 4.56 -4.67
C THR A 96 17.19 5.37 -5.47
N ASN A 97 18.27 5.82 -4.81
CA ASN A 97 19.35 6.56 -5.46
C ASN A 97 20.64 5.73 -5.66
N HIS A 98 20.60 4.41 -5.47
CA HIS A 98 21.77 3.55 -5.49
C HIS A 98 22.39 3.48 -6.90
N PRO A 99 23.74 3.68 -7.07
CA PRO A 99 24.38 3.70 -8.38
C PRO A 99 24.14 2.45 -9.21
N LYS A 100 24.31 1.25 -8.65
CA LYS A 100 24.11 -0.04 -9.35
C LYS A 100 22.68 -0.15 -9.93
N ILE A 101 21.66 0.34 -9.20
CA ILE A 101 20.27 0.30 -9.67
C ILE A 101 20.05 1.28 -10.83
N LYS A 102 20.63 2.48 -10.74
CA LYS A 102 20.55 3.47 -11.82
C LYS A 102 21.22 2.96 -13.10
N GLU A 103 22.38 2.31 -12.97
CA GLU A 103 23.08 1.73 -14.14
C GLU A 103 22.30 0.56 -14.75
N ALA A 104 21.73 -0.34 -13.94
CA ALA A 104 20.88 -1.42 -14.44
C ALA A 104 19.66 -0.89 -15.19
N ALA A 105 19.00 0.16 -14.65
CA ALA A 105 17.86 0.79 -15.32
C ALA A 105 18.24 1.42 -16.66
N LYS A 106 19.38 2.12 -16.76
CA LYS A 106 19.89 2.71 -18.02
C LYS A 106 20.20 1.61 -19.04
N ALA A 107 20.93 0.57 -18.65
CA ALA A 107 21.27 -0.54 -19.53
C ALA A 107 20.03 -1.24 -20.11
N ALA A 108 18.96 -1.35 -19.29
CA ALA A 108 17.70 -1.90 -19.75
C ALA A 108 16.99 -0.98 -20.76
N VAL A 109 17.08 0.34 -20.59
CA VAL A 109 16.56 1.29 -21.59
C VAL A 109 17.33 1.16 -22.90
N ASP A 110 18.65 1.05 -22.86
CA ASP A 110 19.49 0.89 -24.05
C ASP A 110 19.19 -0.42 -24.80
N LYS A 111 18.92 -1.52 -24.06
CA LYS A 111 18.64 -2.84 -24.66
C LYS A 111 17.21 -2.98 -25.18
N TYR A 112 16.21 -2.52 -24.43
CA TYR A 112 14.78 -2.81 -24.69
C TYR A 112 13.95 -1.59 -25.11
N GLY A 113 14.47 -0.38 -24.95
CA GLY A 113 13.69 0.85 -25.06
C GLY A 113 12.96 1.20 -23.76
N THR A 114 12.10 2.21 -23.83
CA THR A 114 11.47 2.84 -22.66
C THR A 114 10.22 2.13 -22.13
N GLY A 115 9.65 1.21 -22.91
CA GLY A 115 8.43 0.49 -22.54
C GLY A 115 8.10 -0.65 -23.49
N CYS A 116 7.02 -1.39 -23.20
CA CYS A 116 6.65 -2.59 -23.95
C CYS A 116 5.54 -2.37 -25.00
N ALA A 117 4.87 -1.23 -24.97
CA ALA A 117 3.74 -0.87 -25.84
C ALA A 117 2.61 -1.93 -25.90
N GLY A 118 2.43 -2.70 -24.83
CA GLY A 118 1.40 -3.73 -24.72
C GLY A 118 1.39 -4.41 -23.35
N SER A 119 0.38 -5.24 -23.13
CA SER A 119 0.22 -6.00 -21.88
C SER A 119 1.12 -7.23 -21.84
N ARG A 120 1.36 -7.77 -20.64
CA ARG A 120 2.04 -9.06 -20.43
C ARG A 120 1.40 -10.20 -21.25
N PHE A 121 0.09 -10.16 -21.36
CA PHE A 121 -0.70 -11.19 -22.05
C PHE A 121 -0.50 -11.22 -23.57
N LEU A 122 -0.14 -10.08 -24.19
CA LEU A 122 0.02 -9.98 -25.65
C LEU A 122 1.51 -9.90 -26.04
N ASN A 123 2.01 -8.68 -26.27
CA ASN A 123 3.36 -8.44 -26.79
C ASN A 123 4.34 -7.88 -25.73
N GLY A 124 3.91 -7.68 -24.51
CA GLY A 124 4.69 -6.96 -23.49
C GLY A 124 5.44 -7.88 -22.51
N THR A 125 5.65 -9.17 -22.82
CA THR A 125 6.49 -10.05 -22.01
C THR A 125 7.90 -10.10 -22.57
N LEU A 126 8.87 -9.64 -21.78
CA LEU A 126 10.30 -9.65 -22.10
C LEU A 126 11.02 -10.72 -21.25
N ASP A 127 12.21 -11.14 -21.69
CA ASP A 127 13.09 -12.05 -20.95
C ASP A 127 13.40 -11.57 -19.54
N ILE A 128 13.66 -10.27 -19.37
CA ILE A 128 13.91 -9.65 -18.05
C ILE A 128 12.73 -9.75 -17.09
N HIS A 129 11.49 -9.81 -17.58
CA HIS A 129 10.33 -10.05 -16.72
C HIS A 129 10.36 -11.48 -16.16
N ILE A 130 10.70 -12.46 -17.00
CA ILE A 130 10.79 -13.87 -16.57
C ILE A 130 11.95 -14.07 -15.59
N GLU A 131 13.09 -13.42 -15.84
CA GLU A 131 14.22 -13.42 -14.91
C GLU A 131 13.85 -12.86 -13.54
N LEU A 132 13.12 -11.75 -13.51
CA LEU A 132 12.63 -11.15 -12.27
C LEU A 132 11.62 -12.04 -11.56
N GLU A 133 10.68 -12.68 -12.28
CA GLU A 133 9.73 -13.64 -11.72
C GLU A 133 10.46 -14.80 -11.04
N GLN A 134 11.50 -15.34 -11.67
CA GLN A 134 12.33 -16.41 -11.10
C GLN A 134 13.13 -15.95 -9.87
N ALA A 135 13.67 -14.74 -9.88
CA ALA A 135 14.41 -14.19 -8.74
C ALA A 135 13.49 -14.01 -7.52
N LEU A 136 12.29 -13.48 -7.74
CA LEU A 136 11.28 -13.32 -6.68
C LEU A 136 10.76 -14.66 -6.17
N ALA A 137 10.51 -15.65 -7.04
CA ALA A 137 10.07 -16.98 -6.64
C ALA A 137 11.09 -17.64 -5.68
N ARG A 138 12.38 -17.52 -5.99
CA ARG A 138 13.46 -17.97 -5.08
C ARG A 138 13.49 -17.21 -3.76
N LEU A 139 13.29 -15.89 -3.79
CA LEU A 139 13.31 -15.04 -2.58
C LEU A 139 12.21 -15.45 -1.60
N VAL A 140 10.97 -15.55 -2.08
CA VAL A 140 9.78 -15.81 -1.24
C VAL A 140 9.42 -17.30 -1.16
N LYS A 141 10.24 -18.19 -1.73
CA LYS A 141 10.06 -19.66 -1.71
C LYS A 141 8.69 -20.12 -2.23
N LYS A 142 8.28 -19.59 -3.36
CA LYS A 142 7.08 -20.04 -4.09
C LYS A 142 7.46 -20.62 -5.44
N GLU A 143 6.60 -21.47 -6.00
CA GLU A 143 6.85 -22.15 -7.28
C GLU A 143 6.88 -21.16 -8.44
N ALA A 144 5.99 -20.17 -8.42
CA ALA A 144 5.84 -19.21 -9.51
C ALA A 144 5.47 -17.82 -9.01
N VAL A 145 5.79 -16.83 -9.86
CA VAL A 145 5.49 -15.41 -9.64
C VAL A 145 4.89 -14.81 -10.91
N LEU A 146 4.04 -13.82 -10.73
CA LEU A 146 3.46 -13.02 -11.81
C LEU A 146 3.63 -11.53 -11.52
N LEU A 147 4.24 -10.79 -12.44
CA LEU A 147 4.49 -9.36 -12.31
C LEU A 147 3.32 -8.52 -12.79
N TYR A 148 3.10 -7.39 -12.10
CA TYR A 148 2.14 -6.35 -12.43
C TYR A 148 2.83 -4.98 -12.48
N SER A 149 2.22 -4.01 -13.15
CA SER A 149 2.78 -2.66 -13.30
C SER A 149 2.71 -1.82 -12.04
N THR A 150 1.84 -2.16 -11.07
CA THR A 150 1.77 -1.56 -9.72
C THR A 150 1.29 -2.56 -8.68
N GLY A 151 1.66 -2.35 -7.40
CA GLY A 151 1.12 -3.16 -6.29
C GLY A 151 -0.41 -3.05 -6.16
N PHE A 152 -1.00 -1.88 -6.44
CA PHE A 152 -2.44 -1.70 -6.43
C PHE A 152 -3.16 -2.64 -7.41
N GLN A 153 -2.60 -2.78 -8.62
CA GLN A 153 -3.13 -3.68 -9.65
C GLN A 153 -3.03 -5.16 -9.27
N VAL A 154 -2.02 -5.54 -8.46
CA VAL A 154 -1.90 -6.92 -7.95
C VAL A 154 -3.13 -7.26 -7.13
N ASN A 155 -3.41 -6.50 -6.06
CA ASN A 155 -4.55 -6.76 -5.18
C ASN A 155 -5.88 -6.74 -5.94
N LEU A 156 -6.09 -5.70 -6.76
CA LEU A 156 -7.31 -5.57 -7.57
C LEU A 156 -7.52 -6.80 -8.49
N GLY A 157 -6.47 -7.23 -9.19
CA GLY A 157 -6.56 -8.29 -10.19
C GLY A 157 -6.59 -9.69 -9.59
N VAL A 158 -5.81 -9.94 -8.55
CA VAL A 158 -5.72 -11.26 -7.90
C VAL A 158 -6.99 -11.58 -7.13
N ILE A 159 -7.42 -10.68 -6.25
CA ILE A 159 -8.60 -10.92 -5.40
C ILE A 159 -9.86 -11.06 -6.25
N SER A 160 -10.05 -10.19 -7.24
CA SER A 160 -11.24 -10.24 -8.11
C SER A 160 -11.24 -11.42 -9.08
N ALA A 161 -10.08 -11.99 -9.40
CA ALA A 161 -9.99 -13.17 -10.27
C ALA A 161 -10.20 -14.49 -9.50
N LEU A 162 -9.70 -14.58 -8.26
CA LEU A 162 -9.76 -15.81 -7.47
C LEU A 162 -11.11 -16.05 -6.81
N ALA A 163 -11.70 -15.01 -6.22
CA ALA A 163 -12.94 -15.16 -5.47
C ALA A 163 -14.17 -14.81 -6.35
N GLY A 164 -15.06 -15.77 -6.54
CA GLY A 164 -16.22 -15.69 -7.41
C GLY A 164 -17.57 -15.65 -6.67
N ARG A 165 -18.67 -15.79 -7.42
CA ARG A 165 -20.00 -15.91 -6.83
C ARG A 165 -20.10 -17.17 -5.97
N GLY A 166 -20.57 -17.02 -4.73
CA GLY A 166 -20.69 -18.12 -3.78
C GLY A 166 -19.50 -18.28 -2.85
N ASP A 167 -18.38 -17.60 -3.14
CA ASP A 167 -17.21 -17.55 -2.29
C ASP A 167 -17.29 -16.40 -1.27
N PHE A 168 -16.39 -16.45 -0.31
CA PHE A 168 -16.29 -15.47 0.76
C PHE A 168 -14.86 -14.95 0.87
N ILE A 169 -14.74 -13.63 1.04
CA ILE A 169 -13.49 -12.96 1.33
C ILE A 169 -13.57 -12.41 2.75
N LEU A 170 -12.54 -12.66 3.54
CA LEU A 170 -12.41 -12.11 4.90
C LEU A 170 -11.17 -11.19 4.93
N GLY A 171 -11.35 -9.95 5.39
CA GLY A 171 -10.26 -8.98 5.45
C GLY A 171 -10.25 -8.23 6.77
N ASP A 172 -9.04 -7.89 7.22
CA ASP A 172 -8.88 -6.99 8.36
C ASP A 172 -9.41 -5.59 8.05
N LYS A 173 -9.97 -4.89 9.05
CA LYS A 173 -10.50 -3.53 8.87
C LYS A 173 -9.45 -2.51 8.48
N SER A 174 -8.20 -2.70 8.93
CA SER A 174 -7.06 -1.82 8.67
C SER A 174 -6.33 -2.15 7.36
N ASN A 175 -6.80 -3.13 6.59
CA ASN A 175 -6.21 -3.47 5.30
C ASN A 175 -6.11 -2.27 4.37
N HIS A 176 -5.03 -2.26 3.57
CA HIS A 176 -4.78 -1.24 2.56
C HIS A 176 -5.94 -1.09 1.56
N ALA A 177 -6.16 0.15 1.10
CA ALA A 177 -7.25 0.47 0.17
C ALA A 177 -7.29 -0.41 -1.08
N SER A 178 -6.15 -0.84 -1.63
CA SER A 178 -6.10 -1.74 -2.80
C SER A 178 -6.69 -3.12 -2.53
N ILE A 179 -6.55 -3.64 -1.31
CA ILE A 179 -7.20 -4.89 -0.88
C ILE A 179 -8.72 -4.68 -0.84
N VAL A 180 -9.16 -3.58 -0.22
CA VAL A 180 -10.58 -3.24 -0.13
C VAL A 180 -11.21 -3.10 -1.51
N GLU A 181 -10.56 -2.39 -2.43
CA GLU A 181 -11.02 -2.24 -3.82
C GLU A 181 -11.04 -3.58 -4.56
N GLY A 182 -10.03 -4.42 -4.36
CA GLY A 182 -10.00 -5.79 -4.92
C GLY A 182 -11.17 -6.64 -4.42
N CYS A 183 -11.48 -6.56 -3.12
CA CYS A 183 -12.61 -7.26 -2.51
C CYS A 183 -13.95 -6.74 -3.05
N GLN A 184 -14.10 -5.43 -3.25
CA GLN A 184 -15.33 -4.81 -3.80
C GLN A 184 -15.51 -5.10 -5.29
N ALA A 185 -14.43 -5.24 -6.04
CA ALA A 185 -14.47 -5.61 -7.46
C ALA A 185 -14.83 -7.09 -7.69
N SER A 186 -14.66 -7.93 -6.67
CA SER A 186 -15.04 -9.34 -6.71
C SER A 186 -16.55 -9.51 -6.54
N PRO A 187 -17.20 -10.49 -7.21
CA PRO A 187 -18.58 -10.84 -6.94
C PRO A 187 -18.77 -11.72 -5.68
N ALA A 188 -17.71 -12.05 -4.96
CA ALA A 188 -17.75 -12.78 -3.70
C ALA A 188 -18.34 -11.93 -2.56
N ARG A 189 -18.73 -12.59 -1.46
CA ARG A 189 -19.19 -11.89 -0.26
C ARG A 189 -18.00 -11.43 0.56
N PHE A 190 -17.84 -10.12 0.72
CA PHE A 190 -16.76 -9.53 1.51
C PHE A 190 -17.20 -9.26 2.95
N HIS A 191 -16.48 -9.83 3.92
CA HIS A 191 -16.66 -9.62 5.35
C HIS A 191 -15.38 -9.02 5.96
N ARG A 192 -15.54 -7.96 6.74
CA ARG A 192 -14.43 -7.39 7.53
C ARG A 192 -14.49 -7.91 8.95
N PHE A 193 -13.33 -8.17 9.54
CA PHE A 193 -13.17 -8.41 10.98
C PHE A 193 -12.38 -7.26 11.62
N SER A 194 -12.51 -7.13 12.94
CA SER A 194 -11.80 -6.08 13.69
C SER A 194 -10.30 -6.31 13.60
N HIS A 195 -9.54 -5.21 13.61
CA HIS A 195 -8.09 -5.26 13.44
C HIS A 195 -7.44 -6.23 14.42
N LYS A 196 -6.68 -7.18 13.87
CA LYS A 196 -5.96 -8.25 14.58
C LYS A 196 -6.83 -9.07 15.57
N ASP A 197 -8.14 -9.07 15.41
CA ASP A 197 -9.06 -9.86 16.22
C ASP A 197 -9.29 -11.24 15.61
N MET A 198 -8.46 -12.19 16.01
CA MET A 198 -8.51 -13.56 15.51
C MET A 198 -9.79 -14.30 15.94
N GLY A 199 -10.36 -13.92 17.09
CA GLY A 199 -11.67 -14.45 17.54
C GLY A 199 -12.79 -14.01 16.61
N ALA A 200 -12.84 -12.72 16.26
CA ALA A 200 -13.81 -12.20 15.29
C ALA A 200 -13.63 -12.84 13.88
N LEU A 201 -12.39 -13.11 13.45
CA LEU A 201 -12.12 -13.83 12.22
C LEU A 201 -12.72 -15.25 12.27
N GLU A 202 -12.44 -16.00 13.34
CA GLU A 202 -12.94 -17.38 13.48
C GLU A 202 -14.46 -17.42 13.57
N ASP A 203 -15.09 -16.49 14.30
CA ASP A 203 -16.55 -16.41 14.40
C ASP A 203 -17.21 -16.15 13.04
N ARG A 204 -16.57 -15.35 12.16
CA ARG A 204 -17.04 -15.18 10.79
C ARG A 204 -16.92 -16.44 9.96
N LEU A 205 -15.79 -17.14 10.06
CA LEU A 205 -15.55 -18.41 9.33
C LEU A 205 -16.53 -19.50 9.74
N ARG A 206 -16.89 -19.60 11.03
CA ARG A 206 -17.91 -20.56 11.53
C ARG A 206 -19.28 -20.36 10.91
N GLN A 207 -19.63 -19.15 10.47
CA GLN A 207 -20.91 -18.83 9.84
C GLN A 207 -20.95 -19.17 8.35
N ILE A 208 -19.81 -19.50 7.75
CA ILE A 208 -19.70 -19.84 6.33
C ILE A 208 -19.84 -21.36 6.17
N ARG A 209 -20.67 -21.77 5.20
CA ARG A 209 -20.83 -23.19 4.88
C ARG A 209 -19.48 -23.85 4.54
N PRO A 210 -19.27 -25.11 4.93
CA PRO A 210 -17.96 -25.78 4.78
C PRO A 210 -17.46 -25.89 3.33
N ASP A 211 -18.37 -26.09 2.38
CA ASP A 211 -18.14 -26.30 0.94
C ASP A 211 -17.95 -25.00 0.13
N ALA A 212 -18.02 -23.81 0.75
CA ALA A 212 -17.77 -22.55 0.08
C ALA A 212 -16.27 -22.25 -0.03
N GLY A 213 -15.84 -21.63 -1.13
CA GLY A 213 -14.53 -21.02 -1.25
C GLY A 213 -14.34 -19.90 -0.22
N LYS A 214 -13.18 -19.85 0.41
CA LYS A 214 -12.86 -18.85 1.44
C LYS A 214 -11.46 -18.32 1.21
N LEU A 215 -11.33 -17.00 1.12
CA LEU A 215 -10.06 -16.30 0.98
C LEU A 215 -9.90 -15.32 2.14
N ILE A 216 -8.87 -15.47 2.96
CA ILE A 216 -8.46 -14.48 3.96
C ILE A 216 -7.38 -13.61 3.32
N VAL A 217 -7.58 -12.28 3.35
CA VAL A 217 -6.61 -11.32 2.81
C VAL A 217 -6.24 -10.31 3.89
N VAL A 218 -4.94 -10.19 4.19
CA VAL A 218 -4.43 -9.29 5.23
C VAL A 218 -3.13 -8.62 4.78
N ASP A 219 -2.88 -7.40 5.26
CA ASP A 219 -1.53 -6.83 5.26
C ASP A 219 -0.63 -7.62 6.21
N GLY A 220 0.60 -7.89 5.80
CA GLY A 220 1.62 -8.50 6.67
C GLY A 220 2.12 -7.51 7.71
N VAL A 221 2.36 -6.27 7.27
CA VAL A 221 2.67 -5.10 8.10
C VAL A 221 1.68 -3.99 7.76
N PHE A 222 0.95 -3.50 8.75
CA PHE A 222 -0.02 -2.43 8.58
C PHE A 222 0.66 -1.07 8.45
N SER A 223 0.30 -0.35 7.39
CA SER A 223 1.07 0.80 6.90
C SER A 223 1.02 2.04 7.80
N MET A 224 0.01 2.17 8.65
CA MET A 224 -0.19 3.35 9.51
C MET A 224 0.31 3.09 10.94
N GLU A 225 -0.06 1.96 11.51
CA GLU A 225 0.26 1.56 12.88
C GLU A 225 1.68 0.96 12.99
N GLY A 226 2.18 0.36 11.90
CA GLY A 226 3.50 -0.28 11.87
C GLY A 226 3.57 -1.60 12.63
N ASP A 227 2.44 -2.20 12.95
CA ASP A 227 2.37 -3.51 13.62
C ASP A 227 2.31 -4.68 12.61
N ILE A 228 2.57 -5.88 13.10
CA ILE A 228 2.63 -7.12 12.30
C ILE A 228 1.37 -7.94 12.57
N ILE A 229 0.81 -8.56 11.52
CA ILE A 229 -0.31 -9.51 11.66
C ILE A 229 0.10 -10.73 12.50
N GLN A 230 -0.82 -11.26 13.32
CA GLN A 230 -0.62 -12.52 14.06
C GLN A 230 -0.73 -13.74 13.12
N LEU A 231 0.19 -13.83 12.16
CA LEU A 231 0.13 -14.81 11.07
C LEU A 231 0.07 -16.27 11.55
N PRO A 232 0.77 -16.70 12.62
CA PRO A 232 0.68 -18.07 13.10
C PRO A 232 -0.74 -18.47 13.52
N GLU A 233 -1.43 -17.61 14.28
CA GLU A 233 -2.80 -17.86 14.72
C GLU A 233 -3.78 -17.81 13.55
N LEU A 234 -3.61 -16.83 12.65
CA LEU A 234 -4.41 -16.69 11.44
C LEU A 234 -4.31 -17.94 10.55
N CYS A 235 -3.10 -18.45 10.30
CA CYS A 235 -2.90 -19.67 9.50
C CYS A 235 -3.52 -20.89 10.15
N ALA A 236 -3.42 -21.04 11.48
CA ALA A 236 -4.06 -22.14 12.20
C ALA A 236 -5.60 -22.11 12.05
N ILE A 237 -6.20 -20.92 12.18
CA ILE A 237 -7.65 -20.71 11.97
C ILE A 237 -8.01 -20.99 10.50
N ALA A 238 -7.25 -20.46 9.55
CA ALA A 238 -7.49 -20.67 8.12
C ALA A 238 -7.51 -22.18 7.77
N LYS A 239 -6.51 -22.91 8.22
CA LYS A 239 -6.39 -24.36 8.02
C LYS A 239 -7.57 -25.14 8.62
N LYS A 240 -7.98 -24.79 9.84
CA LYS A 240 -9.15 -25.39 10.52
C LYS A 240 -10.44 -25.22 9.72
N HIS A 241 -10.61 -24.13 9.02
CA HIS A 241 -11.83 -23.79 8.28
C HIS A 241 -11.71 -23.97 6.77
N GLY A 242 -10.59 -24.49 6.25
CA GLY A 242 -10.36 -24.70 4.83
C GLY A 242 -10.36 -23.38 4.03
N ALA A 243 -9.72 -22.36 4.57
CA ALA A 243 -9.58 -21.06 3.93
C ALA A 243 -8.17 -20.85 3.35
N ALA A 244 -8.09 -20.29 2.15
CA ALA A 244 -6.81 -19.84 1.60
C ALA A 244 -6.37 -18.53 2.27
N VAL A 245 -5.05 -18.32 2.40
CA VAL A 245 -4.44 -17.12 2.98
C VAL A 245 -3.64 -16.38 1.93
N MET A 246 -3.93 -15.10 1.76
CA MET A 246 -3.16 -14.12 0.99
C MET A 246 -2.60 -13.07 1.94
N VAL A 247 -1.29 -12.85 1.88
CA VAL A 247 -0.61 -11.80 2.65
C VAL A 247 -0.09 -10.73 1.70
N ASP A 248 -0.44 -9.48 1.99
CA ASP A 248 0.14 -8.31 1.34
C ASP A 248 1.41 -7.89 2.09
N ASP A 249 2.56 -8.25 1.53
CA ASP A 249 3.88 -7.99 2.07
C ASP A 249 4.51 -6.69 1.52
N ALA A 250 3.68 -5.73 1.08
CA ALA A 250 4.17 -4.47 0.54
C ALA A 250 5.09 -3.70 1.51
N HIS A 251 4.87 -3.81 2.81
CA HIS A 251 5.72 -3.20 3.85
C HIS A 251 6.69 -4.19 4.52
N SER A 252 6.62 -5.47 4.16
CA SER A 252 7.41 -6.53 4.78
C SER A 252 8.61 -6.95 3.92
N ILE A 253 8.47 -6.92 2.58
CA ILE A 253 9.59 -7.22 1.67
C ILE A 253 10.75 -6.23 1.90
N GLY A 254 11.94 -6.78 2.14
CA GLY A 254 13.14 -6.01 2.47
C GLY A 254 13.20 -5.53 3.93
N VAL A 255 12.22 -5.91 4.77
CA VAL A 255 12.12 -5.50 6.18
C VAL A 255 12.10 -6.72 7.10
N LEU A 256 11.26 -7.71 6.82
CA LEU A 256 11.05 -8.89 7.64
C LEU A 256 11.53 -10.17 6.96
N GLY A 257 11.80 -11.16 7.80
CA GLY A 257 12.12 -12.52 7.36
C GLY A 257 13.55 -12.67 6.83
N ARG A 258 13.89 -13.91 6.47
CA ARG A 258 15.21 -14.25 5.94
C ARG A 258 15.47 -13.48 4.64
N ASN A 259 16.56 -12.74 4.59
CA ASN A 259 16.95 -11.92 3.43
C ASN A 259 15.84 -10.92 3.00
N GLY A 260 14.96 -10.50 3.90
CA GLY A 260 13.86 -9.61 3.57
C GLY A 260 12.72 -10.28 2.77
N ALA A 261 12.51 -11.58 2.91
CA ALA A 261 11.50 -12.34 2.15
C ALA A 261 10.05 -12.13 2.63
N GLY A 262 9.81 -11.29 3.64
CA GLY A 262 8.47 -10.91 4.08
C GLY A 262 7.96 -11.65 5.30
N THR A 263 6.67 -11.49 5.58
CA THR A 263 6.00 -11.91 6.82
C THR A 263 5.92 -13.44 6.96
N ALA A 264 5.62 -14.16 5.89
CA ALA A 264 5.59 -15.62 5.93
C ALA A 264 6.95 -16.20 6.35
N SER A 265 8.04 -15.69 5.76
CA SER A 265 9.42 -16.06 6.11
C SER A 265 9.81 -15.66 7.54
N HIS A 266 9.29 -14.53 8.04
CA HIS A 266 9.52 -14.05 9.40
C HIS A 266 9.03 -15.04 10.46
N PHE A 267 7.88 -15.64 10.22
CA PHE A 267 7.28 -16.64 11.13
C PHE A 267 7.62 -18.08 10.76
N GLY A 268 8.36 -18.35 9.69
CA GLY A 268 8.66 -19.70 9.21
C GLY A 268 7.43 -20.43 8.66
N LEU A 269 6.48 -19.69 8.08
CA LEU A 269 5.20 -20.18 7.56
C LEU A 269 5.13 -20.09 6.03
N ASP A 270 6.28 -20.24 5.36
CA ASP A 270 6.39 -20.15 3.90
C ASP A 270 5.38 -21.09 3.18
N ASP A 271 5.09 -22.27 3.75
CA ASP A 271 4.19 -23.28 3.17
C ASP A 271 2.71 -23.09 3.58
N GLU A 272 2.42 -22.33 4.64
CA GLU A 272 1.05 -22.13 5.15
C GLU A 272 0.35 -20.92 4.50
N VAL A 273 1.12 -19.99 3.91
CA VAL A 273 0.60 -18.84 3.17
C VAL A 273 0.47 -19.21 1.70
N HIS A 274 -0.73 -19.15 1.13
CA HIS A 274 -1.00 -19.59 -0.24
C HIS A 274 -0.56 -18.56 -1.27
N LEU A 275 -0.77 -17.27 -0.99
CA LEU A 275 -0.44 -16.17 -1.90
C LEU A 275 0.34 -15.09 -1.16
N ILE A 276 1.48 -14.69 -1.72
CA ILE A 276 2.30 -13.59 -1.22
C ILE A 276 2.28 -12.47 -2.25
N MET A 277 1.69 -11.35 -1.90
CA MET A 277 1.72 -10.12 -2.69
C MET A 277 2.88 -9.26 -2.22
N GLY A 278 3.59 -8.60 -3.16
CA GLY A 278 4.58 -7.58 -2.85
C GLY A 278 4.55 -6.42 -3.82
N THR A 279 5.13 -5.29 -3.40
CA THR A 279 5.30 -4.10 -4.25
C THR A 279 6.77 -3.75 -4.39
N PHE A 280 7.11 -3.13 -5.52
CA PHE A 280 8.47 -2.66 -5.78
C PHE A 280 8.69 -1.19 -5.38
N SER A 281 7.62 -0.47 -5.02
CA SER A 281 7.64 0.98 -4.79
C SER A 281 8.19 1.40 -3.42
N LYS A 282 8.73 0.46 -2.64
CA LYS A 282 9.27 0.68 -1.29
C LYS A 282 10.72 0.19 -1.19
N SER A 283 11.00 -0.92 -0.48
CA SER A 283 12.35 -1.45 -0.30
C SER A 283 13.08 -1.74 -1.63
N LEU A 284 12.36 -2.17 -2.65
CA LEU A 284 12.92 -2.54 -3.96
C LEU A 284 13.05 -1.36 -4.95
N ALA A 285 12.83 -0.13 -4.49
CA ALA A 285 13.25 1.12 -5.13
C ALA A 285 12.81 1.34 -6.59
N SER A 286 11.64 0.80 -7.01
CA SER A 286 11.15 0.87 -8.38
C SER A 286 9.63 1.06 -8.43
N LEU A 287 8.99 0.74 -9.54
CA LEU A 287 7.53 0.73 -9.70
C LEU A 287 7.11 -0.64 -10.21
N GLY A 288 6.02 -1.16 -9.65
CA GLY A 288 5.46 -2.47 -9.99
C GLY A 288 5.05 -3.25 -8.76
N GLY A 289 4.71 -4.51 -8.95
CA GLY A 289 4.39 -5.45 -7.88
C GLY A 289 4.31 -6.87 -8.40
N PHE A 290 4.11 -7.81 -7.51
CA PHE A 290 4.03 -9.22 -7.86
C PHE A 290 3.04 -9.97 -6.97
N ILE A 291 2.58 -11.11 -7.48
CA ILE A 291 1.95 -12.18 -6.71
C ILE A 291 2.76 -13.44 -6.87
N ALA A 292 2.98 -14.16 -5.77
CA ALA A 292 3.67 -15.44 -5.72
C ALA A 292 2.76 -16.51 -5.16
N SER A 293 2.74 -17.70 -5.79
CA SER A 293 1.92 -18.85 -5.38
C SER A 293 2.48 -20.14 -6.00
N ASP A 294 1.67 -21.22 -5.98
CA ASP A 294 1.89 -22.40 -6.81
C ASP A 294 1.75 -22.10 -8.30
N ALA A 295 2.27 -22.96 -9.16
CA ALA A 295 2.31 -22.75 -10.60
C ALA A 295 0.92 -22.74 -11.24
N GLU A 296 -0.02 -23.56 -10.75
CA GLU A 296 -1.39 -23.65 -11.28
C GLU A 296 -2.17 -22.37 -10.99
N THR A 297 -2.09 -21.84 -9.77
CA THR A 297 -2.69 -20.56 -9.38
C THR A 297 -2.13 -19.40 -10.22
N ILE A 298 -0.82 -19.36 -10.43
CA ILE A 298 -0.20 -18.32 -11.25
C ILE A 298 -0.62 -18.43 -12.71
N ASP A 299 -0.74 -19.63 -13.27
CA ASP A 299 -1.23 -19.82 -14.64
C ASP A 299 -2.69 -19.39 -14.78
N TYR A 300 -3.54 -19.73 -13.81
CA TYR A 300 -4.91 -19.24 -13.75
C TYR A 300 -4.97 -17.70 -13.76
N LEU A 301 -4.18 -17.04 -12.91
CA LEU A 301 -4.14 -15.57 -12.82
C LEU A 301 -3.66 -14.89 -14.10
N LYS A 302 -2.72 -15.49 -14.83
CA LYS A 302 -2.28 -15.00 -16.17
C LYS A 302 -3.45 -14.84 -17.13
N HIS A 303 -4.45 -15.69 -17.04
CA HIS A 303 -5.57 -15.76 -17.98
C HIS A 303 -6.85 -15.11 -17.47
N HIS A 304 -6.95 -14.78 -16.16
CA HIS A 304 -8.19 -14.27 -15.55
C HIS A 304 -8.02 -12.90 -14.89
N SER A 305 -6.80 -12.47 -14.54
CA SER A 305 -6.57 -11.19 -13.88
C SER A 305 -6.73 -10.02 -14.86
N ARG A 306 -7.87 -9.34 -14.79
CA ARG A 306 -8.21 -8.25 -15.71
C ARG A 306 -7.24 -7.05 -15.60
N SER A 307 -6.77 -6.72 -14.40
CA SER A 307 -5.81 -5.63 -14.20
C SER A 307 -4.43 -5.92 -14.82
N LEU A 308 -4.10 -7.20 -15.05
CA LEU A 308 -2.92 -7.62 -15.80
C LEU A 308 -3.17 -7.59 -17.31
N ILE A 309 -4.25 -8.25 -17.75
CA ILE A 309 -4.54 -8.48 -19.18
C ILE A 309 -4.77 -7.16 -19.92
N PHE A 310 -5.45 -6.21 -19.28
CA PHE A 310 -5.85 -4.93 -19.87
C PHE A 310 -4.97 -3.75 -19.47
N SER A 311 -3.78 -4.01 -18.90
CA SER A 311 -2.79 -2.97 -18.57
C SER A 311 -1.48 -3.19 -19.31
N ALA A 312 -0.79 -2.10 -19.61
CA ALA A 312 0.57 -2.19 -20.16
C ALA A 312 1.51 -2.84 -19.16
N SER A 313 2.50 -3.57 -19.69
CA SER A 313 3.54 -4.23 -18.91
C SER A 313 4.39 -3.22 -18.13
N MET A 314 4.95 -3.67 -17.02
CA MET A 314 6.02 -2.99 -16.31
C MET A 314 7.18 -2.67 -17.28
N SER A 315 7.75 -1.46 -17.21
CA SER A 315 8.85 -1.07 -18.07
C SER A 315 10.12 -1.90 -17.82
N PRO A 316 10.93 -2.15 -18.84
CA PRO A 316 12.18 -2.91 -18.68
C PRO A 316 13.16 -2.25 -17.70
N SER A 317 13.20 -0.92 -17.65
CA SER A 317 14.03 -0.17 -16.69
C SER A 317 13.61 -0.43 -15.25
N ASN A 318 12.29 -0.51 -14.97
CA ASN A 318 11.78 -0.84 -13.66
C ASN A 318 12.09 -2.29 -13.28
N ALA A 319 11.97 -3.24 -14.22
CA ALA A 319 12.32 -4.64 -13.97
C ALA A 319 13.81 -4.82 -13.65
N ALA A 320 14.69 -4.17 -14.40
CA ALA A 320 16.14 -4.18 -14.13
C ALA A 320 16.50 -3.56 -12.78
N ALA A 321 15.84 -2.46 -12.42
CA ALA A 321 16.02 -1.82 -11.12
C ALA A 321 15.68 -2.77 -9.97
N VAL A 322 14.58 -3.52 -10.08
CA VAL A 322 14.16 -4.50 -9.05
C VAL A 322 15.13 -5.66 -8.96
N LEU A 323 15.58 -6.21 -10.10
CA LEU A 323 16.59 -7.27 -10.11
C LEU A 323 17.85 -6.84 -9.37
N ALA A 324 18.39 -5.66 -9.69
CA ALA A 324 19.56 -5.11 -9.02
C ALA A 324 19.31 -4.85 -7.51
N ALA A 325 18.08 -4.44 -7.14
CA ALA A 325 17.72 -4.23 -5.75
C ALA A 325 17.66 -5.55 -4.96
N ILE A 326 17.14 -6.63 -5.56
CA ILE A 326 17.12 -7.97 -4.95
C ILE A 326 18.55 -8.48 -4.75
N GLU A 327 19.42 -8.35 -5.74
CA GLU A 327 20.83 -8.72 -5.61
C GLU A 327 21.50 -7.98 -4.46
N ILE A 328 21.35 -6.65 -4.39
CA ILE A 328 21.92 -5.84 -3.30
C ILE A 328 21.35 -6.28 -1.94
N MET A 329 20.07 -6.53 -1.85
CA MET A 329 19.42 -6.93 -0.61
C MET A 329 19.94 -8.30 -0.10
N VAL A 330 20.17 -9.25 -1.02
CA VAL A 330 20.69 -10.58 -0.68
C VAL A 330 22.18 -10.55 -0.37
N ASP A 331 22.97 -9.79 -1.14
CA ASP A 331 24.42 -9.70 -1.00
C ASP A 331 24.87 -8.81 0.17
N GLN A 332 24.00 -7.89 0.64
CA GLN A 332 24.28 -6.91 1.69
C GLN A 332 23.25 -7.01 2.83
N PRO A 333 23.18 -8.14 3.57
CA PRO A 333 22.21 -8.34 4.66
C PRO A 333 22.37 -7.32 5.80
N GLU A 334 23.53 -6.67 5.91
CA GLU A 334 23.79 -5.58 6.85
C GLU A 334 22.89 -4.35 6.62
N ARG A 335 22.30 -4.18 5.43
CA ARG A 335 21.32 -3.11 5.18
C ARG A 335 20.05 -3.31 6.00
N ILE A 336 19.54 -4.54 6.06
CA ILE A 336 18.37 -4.86 6.88
C ILE A 336 18.72 -4.68 8.36
N ALA A 337 19.89 -5.17 8.79
CA ALA A 337 20.35 -4.98 10.15
C ALA A 337 20.50 -3.49 10.52
N ARG A 338 21.03 -2.67 9.61
CA ARG A 338 21.15 -1.21 9.82
C ARG A 338 19.77 -0.53 9.88
N LEU A 339 18.81 -0.93 9.05
CA LEU A 339 17.44 -0.44 9.12
C LEU A 339 16.86 -0.65 10.52
N TRP A 340 17.01 -1.86 11.06
CA TRP A 340 16.50 -2.20 12.40
C TRP A 340 17.24 -1.46 13.50
N ALA A 341 18.58 -1.30 13.40
CA ALA A 341 19.35 -0.50 14.36
C ALA A 341 18.91 0.97 14.35
N ASN A 342 18.68 1.56 13.18
CA ASN A 342 18.17 2.92 13.02
C ASN A 342 16.76 3.06 13.62
N THR A 343 15.92 2.04 13.40
CA THR A 343 14.56 1.99 13.94
C THR A 343 14.55 1.97 15.45
N GLU A 344 15.35 1.09 16.05
CA GLU A 344 15.44 0.97 17.51
C GLU A 344 15.98 2.27 18.13
N ARG A 345 17.03 2.86 17.56
CA ARG A 345 17.56 4.14 18.02
C ARG A 345 16.51 5.24 18.01
N MET A 346 15.78 5.39 16.89
CA MET A 346 14.71 6.38 16.77
C MET A 346 13.58 6.11 17.76
N LYS A 347 13.11 4.86 17.86
CA LYS A 347 12.05 4.43 18.75
C LYS A 347 12.37 4.74 20.21
N GLN A 348 13.55 4.37 20.69
CA GLN A 348 13.99 4.64 22.06
C GLN A 348 14.10 6.14 22.33
N GLY A 349 14.63 6.91 21.37
CA GLY A 349 14.72 8.35 21.47
C GLY A 349 13.33 9.01 21.61
N LEU A 350 12.37 8.61 20.76
CA LEU A 350 10.99 9.14 20.80
C LEU A 350 10.27 8.78 22.10
N LEU A 351 10.38 7.53 22.55
CA LEU A 351 9.81 7.10 23.85
C LEU A 351 10.39 7.89 25.02
N SER A 352 11.71 8.13 25.00
CA SER A 352 12.40 8.92 26.04
C SER A 352 11.95 10.39 26.06
N LEU A 353 11.50 10.92 24.92
CA LEU A 353 10.93 12.26 24.81
C LEU A 353 9.46 12.33 25.25
N GLY A 354 8.79 11.19 25.41
CA GLY A 354 7.40 11.10 25.87
C GLY A 354 6.36 10.92 24.74
N PHE A 355 6.77 10.61 23.51
CA PHE A 355 5.83 10.35 22.41
C PHE A 355 5.09 9.02 22.57
N ASP A 356 3.80 9.03 22.23
CA ASP A 356 2.98 7.82 22.06
C ASP A 356 3.19 7.24 20.66
N LEU A 357 3.77 6.04 20.59
CA LEU A 357 4.05 5.30 19.35
C LEU A 357 3.11 4.11 19.13
N GLY A 358 2.06 3.96 19.96
CA GLY A 358 1.17 2.80 19.90
C GLY A 358 1.92 1.47 20.04
N HIS A 359 1.57 0.51 19.19
CA HIS A 359 2.12 -0.85 19.21
C HIS A 359 3.05 -1.14 18.01
N SER A 360 3.74 -0.12 17.47
CA SER A 360 4.61 -0.32 16.32
C SER A 360 5.73 -1.33 16.60
N GLU A 361 5.90 -2.27 15.67
CA GLU A 361 6.86 -3.37 15.71
C GLU A 361 7.85 -3.32 14.53
N THR A 362 7.78 -2.29 13.66
CA THR A 362 8.52 -2.21 12.39
C THR A 362 9.19 -0.84 12.20
N PRO A 363 9.95 -0.61 11.10
CA PRO A 363 10.50 0.70 10.76
C PRO A 363 9.49 1.81 10.48
N ILE A 364 8.23 1.59 10.73
CA ILE A 364 7.15 2.57 10.66
C ILE A 364 6.82 2.99 12.08
N LEU A 365 7.02 4.26 12.42
CA LEU A 365 6.78 4.79 13.75
C LEU A 365 5.66 5.85 13.69
N PRO A 366 4.44 5.54 14.17
CA PRO A 366 3.38 6.52 14.32
C PRO A 366 3.64 7.41 15.54
N LEU A 367 3.53 8.72 15.39
CA LEU A 367 3.49 9.67 16.50
C LEU A 367 2.07 10.19 16.61
N PHE A 368 1.33 9.74 17.60
CA PHE A 368 -0.07 10.11 17.76
C PHE A 368 -0.23 11.58 18.18
N CYS A 369 -0.92 12.36 17.34
CA CYS A 369 -1.30 13.76 17.61
C CYS A 369 -2.73 13.88 18.14
N ARG A 370 -3.60 12.92 17.79
CA ARG A 370 -5.02 12.80 18.19
C ARG A 370 -5.88 14.03 17.88
N ASP A 371 -5.39 14.89 16.99
CA ASP A 371 -6.05 16.10 16.53
C ASP A 371 -5.52 16.49 15.14
N VAL A 372 -6.43 16.78 14.22
CA VAL A 372 -6.14 17.11 12.81
C VAL A 372 -5.24 18.35 12.70
N MET A 373 -5.57 19.42 13.42
CA MET A 373 -4.83 20.67 13.32
C MET A 373 -3.47 20.58 14.00
N LYS A 374 -3.35 19.83 15.10
CA LYS A 374 -2.05 19.53 15.71
C LYS A 374 -1.15 18.77 14.73
N ALA A 375 -1.68 17.73 14.06
CA ALA A 375 -0.91 16.96 13.08
C ALA A 375 -0.43 17.84 11.91
N PHE A 376 -1.28 18.73 11.37
CA PHE A 376 -0.89 19.63 10.29
C PHE A 376 0.11 20.70 10.73
N ASN A 377 -0.09 21.32 11.90
CA ASN A 377 0.84 22.30 12.44
C ASN A 377 2.20 21.66 12.76
N TYR A 378 2.21 20.45 13.32
CA TYR A 378 3.43 19.73 13.62
C TYR A 378 4.21 19.40 12.33
N CYS A 379 3.51 18.93 11.30
CA CYS A 379 4.12 18.69 9.98
C CYS A 379 4.74 19.96 9.38
N LYS A 380 4.02 21.10 9.43
CA LYS A 380 4.50 22.40 8.95
C LYS A 380 5.74 22.86 9.71
N ARG A 381 5.68 22.86 11.05
CA ARG A 381 6.79 23.32 11.90
C ARG A 381 8.04 22.46 11.71
N LEU A 382 7.87 21.14 11.61
CA LEU A 382 8.99 20.23 11.32
C LEU A 382 9.62 20.50 9.96
N GLN A 383 8.82 20.79 8.93
CA GLN A 383 9.37 21.18 7.62
C GLN A 383 10.15 22.49 7.68
N GLU A 384 9.69 23.47 8.45
CA GLU A 384 10.42 24.74 8.69
C GLU A 384 11.76 24.49 9.42
N GLU A 385 11.81 23.48 10.29
CA GLU A 385 13.03 23.02 11.00
C GLU A 385 13.89 22.03 10.18
N GLY A 386 13.53 21.77 8.91
CA GLY A 386 14.33 20.91 8.02
C GLY A 386 14.04 19.42 8.13
N VAL A 387 12.85 19.01 8.61
CA VAL A 387 12.44 17.61 8.71
C VAL A 387 11.13 17.37 7.94
N PHE A 388 11.16 16.42 6.99
CA PHE A 388 9.99 16.00 6.22
C PHE A 388 9.29 14.82 6.89
N VAL A 389 8.03 15.00 7.23
CA VAL A 389 7.13 13.96 7.74
C VAL A 389 5.78 14.02 7.01
N ASN A 390 4.97 12.95 7.15
CA ASN A 390 3.63 12.90 6.59
C ASN A 390 2.58 12.87 7.70
N PRO A 391 1.65 13.83 7.74
CA PRO A 391 0.48 13.72 8.60
C PRO A 391 -0.50 12.72 8.01
N VAL A 392 -1.07 11.89 8.86
CA VAL A 392 -2.12 10.95 8.52
C VAL A 392 -3.37 11.33 9.32
N VAL A 393 -4.43 11.61 8.57
CA VAL A 393 -5.72 12.03 9.11
C VAL A 393 -6.83 11.24 8.43
N SER A 394 -8.06 11.38 8.92
CA SER A 394 -9.22 10.74 8.27
C SER A 394 -9.27 11.09 6.77
N PRO A 395 -9.55 10.11 5.86
CA PRO A 395 -9.98 8.74 6.12
C PRO A 395 -8.83 7.71 6.27
N GLY A 396 -7.58 8.13 6.36
CA GLY A 396 -6.41 7.23 6.50
C GLY A 396 -6.33 6.58 7.88
N VAL A 397 -6.86 7.25 8.91
CA VAL A 397 -7.05 6.75 10.28
C VAL A 397 -8.42 7.17 10.79
N LEU A 398 -8.88 6.60 11.90
CA LEU A 398 -10.13 7.01 12.54
C LEU A 398 -10.00 8.41 13.18
N PRO A 399 -11.11 9.17 13.28
CA PRO A 399 -11.10 10.43 14.03
C PRO A 399 -10.64 10.20 15.48
N GLY A 400 -9.68 11.03 15.94
CA GLY A 400 -9.02 10.88 17.24
C GLY A 400 -7.78 9.99 17.22
N GLU A 401 -7.44 9.42 16.06
CA GLU A 401 -6.22 8.63 15.83
C GLU A 401 -5.24 9.31 14.85
N GLU A 402 -5.40 10.62 14.63
CA GLU A 402 -4.52 11.38 13.79
C GLU A 402 -3.07 11.30 14.28
N LEU A 403 -2.15 11.12 13.34
CA LEU A 403 -0.74 10.88 13.64
C LEU A 403 0.20 11.51 12.62
N ILE A 404 1.45 11.62 12.99
CA ILE A 404 2.56 11.79 12.06
C ILE A 404 3.20 10.41 11.81
N ARG A 405 3.32 10.04 10.55
CA ARG A 405 3.96 8.79 10.16
C ARG A 405 5.42 9.01 9.83
N ILE A 406 6.30 8.42 10.62
CA ILE A 406 7.75 8.37 10.39
C ILE A 406 8.12 7.01 9.82
N SER A 407 9.05 7.00 8.86
CA SER A 407 9.65 5.78 8.32
C SER A 407 11.16 5.92 8.28
N LEU A 408 11.86 4.89 8.75
CA LEU A 408 13.32 4.85 8.75
C LEU A 408 13.84 4.23 7.44
N MET A 409 15.04 4.68 7.06
CA MET A 409 15.84 4.08 5.98
C MET A 409 17.15 3.50 6.55
N ALA A 410 17.62 2.43 5.93
CA ALA A 410 18.92 1.84 6.27
C ALA A 410 20.09 2.83 6.10
N THR A 411 19.92 3.81 5.22
CA THR A 411 20.90 4.84 4.89
C THR A 411 20.88 6.06 5.81
N HIS A 412 19.90 6.17 6.72
CA HIS A 412 19.95 7.22 7.75
C HIS A 412 21.21 7.05 8.61
N THR A 413 21.93 8.14 8.81
CA THR A 413 23.09 8.20 9.69
C THR A 413 22.67 8.49 11.13
N ASP A 414 23.52 8.13 12.09
CA ASP A 414 23.27 8.41 13.50
C ASP A 414 23.07 9.92 13.75
N LYS A 415 23.85 10.77 13.06
CA LYS A 415 23.71 12.24 13.15
C LYS A 415 22.37 12.74 12.64
N GLN A 416 21.85 12.15 11.57
CA GLN A 416 20.53 12.49 11.03
C GLN A 416 19.42 12.06 12.00
N ILE A 417 19.55 10.90 12.64
CA ILE A 417 18.60 10.45 13.66
C ILE A 417 18.62 11.35 14.89
N ASP A 418 19.81 11.75 15.36
CA ASP A 418 19.94 12.66 16.50
C ASP A 418 19.36 14.05 16.20
N PHE A 419 19.62 14.58 15.00
CA PHE A 419 19.01 15.81 14.51
C PHE A 419 17.48 15.71 14.47
N ALA A 420 16.96 14.61 13.93
CA ALA A 420 15.52 14.36 13.89
C ALA A 420 14.90 14.36 15.29
N LEU A 421 15.50 13.62 16.23
CA LEU A 421 15.03 13.56 17.62
C LEU A 421 15.03 14.92 18.30
N GLU A 422 16.07 15.74 18.10
CA GLU A 422 16.13 17.11 18.58
C GLU A 422 14.92 17.93 18.06
N LYS A 423 14.68 17.93 16.74
CA LYS A 423 13.62 18.72 16.11
C LYS A 423 12.24 18.21 16.46
N LEU A 424 12.04 16.88 16.44
CA LEU A 424 10.77 16.26 16.84
C LEU A 424 10.42 16.62 18.29
N GLY A 425 11.39 16.53 19.22
CA GLY A 425 11.19 16.87 20.62
C GLY A 425 10.92 18.35 20.85
N ALA A 426 11.68 19.25 20.22
CA ALA A 426 11.50 20.69 20.35
C ALA A 426 10.10 21.15 19.89
N VAL A 427 9.71 20.74 18.66
CA VAL A 427 8.40 21.10 18.09
C VAL A 427 7.27 20.37 18.81
N GLY A 428 7.50 19.14 19.29
CA GLY A 428 6.52 18.41 20.09
C GLY A 428 6.14 19.13 21.38
N LYS A 429 7.13 19.67 22.10
CA LYS A 429 6.92 20.52 23.28
C LYS A 429 6.24 21.84 22.94
N GLU A 430 6.69 22.52 21.86
CA GLU A 430 6.10 23.78 21.40
C GLU A 430 4.58 23.66 21.18
N LEU A 431 4.14 22.53 20.62
CA LEU A 431 2.73 22.29 20.27
C LEU A 431 1.93 21.50 21.33
N GLY A 432 2.57 21.14 22.45
CA GLY A 432 1.93 20.40 23.54
C GLY A 432 1.50 19.00 23.12
N LEU A 433 2.37 18.28 22.40
CA LEU A 433 2.23 16.87 22.07
C LEU A 433 2.92 15.98 23.12
N ILE A 434 3.96 16.49 23.76
CA ILE A 434 4.72 15.87 24.84
C ILE A 434 5.04 16.90 25.94
#